data_0e26fa7e8cc5e647bc9df26c7e008a36
#
_entry.id   0e26fa7e8cc5e647bc9df26c7e008a36
#
_cell.length_a   1.000
_cell.length_b   1.000
_cell.length_c   1.000
_cell.angle_alpha   90.00
_cell.angle_beta   90.00
_cell.angle_gamma   90.00
#
_symmetry.space_group_name_H-M   'P 1'
#
loop_
_entity.id
_entity.type
_entity.pdbx_description
1 polymer ?
#
loop_
_entity_poly.entity_id
_entity_poly.type
_entity_poly.pdbx_seq_one_letter_code
_entity_poly.pdbx_strand_id
1 'polypeptide(L)'
;MKKGFNTKCIHGSYLPKSGEPQVMPMVQSTTYRYYDNDEVAALFDLESSGSFYSRLGNPTVDNLEAHIALLEGGTGAICTSSGQAANLICMLNIAKTGDHIISSNSIYSGTFNLFSVTLKKMGIDVEFVDQDLEFEELK
;
A
#
# COMPACT_ATOMS: atom_id res chain seq x y z
N MET A 1 3.72 1.02 27.73
CA MET A 1 4.97 1.70 27.30
C MET A 1 4.96 1.86 25.78
N LYS A 2 5.30 3.03 25.25
CA LYS A 2 5.51 3.18 23.80
C LYS A 2 6.76 2.40 23.40
N LYS A 3 6.63 1.46 22.45
CA LYS A 3 7.77 0.70 21.91
C LYS A 3 8.70 1.66 21.14
N GLY A 4 10.01 1.56 21.35
CA GLY A 4 11.03 2.27 20.55
C GLY A 4 11.05 1.75 19.11
N PHE A 5 11.66 2.53 18.19
CA PHE A 5 11.72 2.20 16.76
C PHE A 5 12.30 0.79 16.49
N ASN A 6 13.46 0.48 17.08
CA ASN A 6 14.10 -0.84 16.92
C ASN A 6 13.21 -2.00 17.41
N THR A 7 12.46 -1.79 18.51
CA THR A 7 11.50 -2.79 19.00
C THR A 7 10.34 -2.96 18.03
N LYS A 8 9.87 -1.87 17.40
CA LYS A 8 8.83 -1.94 16.37
C LYS A 8 9.31 -2.71 15.14
N CYS A 9 10.56 -2.51 14.69
CA CYS A 9 11.12 -3.25 13.56
C CYS A 9 11.12 -4.77 13.74
N ILE A 10 11.17 -5.26 14.97
CA ILE A 10 11.23 -6.70 15.26
C ILE A 10 9.89 -7.27 15.75
N HIS A 11 9.14 -6.49 16.53
CA HIS A 11 7.95 -6.95 17.26
C HIS A 11 6.73 -6.04 17.02
N GLY A 12 6.66 -5.40 15.85
CA GLY A 12 5.66 -4.36 15.60
C GLY A 12 4.28 -4.87 15.25
N SER A 13 4.19 -5.73 14.27
CA SER A 13 2.92 -6.11 13.63
C SER A 13 2.41 -7.49 14.04
N TYR A 14 3.29 -8.46 14.20
CA TYR A 14 2.92 -9.82 14.57
C TYR A 14 2.99 -10.03 16.08
N LEU A 15 1.88 -10.48 16.66
CA LEU A 15 1.77 -10.82 18.09
C LEU A 15 1.31 -12.28 18.20
N PRO A 16 2.24 -13.24 18.35
CA PRO A 16 1.90 -14.65 18.42
C PRO A 16 1.11 -14.95 19.70
N LYS A 17 0.12 -15.84 19.58
CA LYS A 17 -0.58 -16.41 20.70
C LYS A 17 0.23 -17.58 21.31
N SER A 18 -0.21 -18.08 22.46
CA SER A 18 0.43 -19.24 23.09
C SER A 18 0.41 -20.44 22.14
N GLY A 19 1.60 -21.00 21.87
CA GLY A 19 1.78 -22.13 20.96
C GLY A 19 1.94 -21.76 19.47
N GLU A 20 1.83 -20.49 19.11
CA GLU A 20 2.11 -20.03 17.75
C GLU A 20 3.61 -19.76 17.53
N PRO A 21 4.08 -19.82 16.26
CA PRO A 21 5.46 -19.47 15.93
C PRO A 21 5.80 -18.04 16.37
N GLN A 22 7.02 -17.83 16.85
CA GLN A 22 7.51 -16.51 17.27
C GLN A 22 7.62 -15.52 16.10
N VAL A 23 7.83 -16.03 14.89
CA VAL A 23 7.92 -15.25 13.65
C VAL A 23 6.71 -15.56 12.79
N MET A 24 6.15 -14.56 12.12
CA MET A 24 5.03 -14.74 11.20
C MET A 24 5.35 -15.81 10.16
N PRO A 25 4.57 -16.89 10.07
CA PRO A 25 4.74 -17.92 9.04
C PRO A 25 4.49 -17.36 7.63
N MET A 26 5.22 -17.90 6.65
CA MET A 26 4.92 -17.64 5.25
C MET A 26 3.74 -18.48 4.77
N VAL A 27 2.66 -17.81 4.37
CA VAL A 27 1.44 -18.45 3.87
C VAL A 27 1.47 -18.47 2.35
N GLN A 28 1.76 -19.63 1.76
CA GLN A 28 1.82 -19.85 0.31
C GLN A 28 0.52 -20.53 -0.18
N SER A 29 -0.61 -19.89 0.04
CA SER A 29 -1.91 -20.39 -0.42
C SER A 29 -2.61 -19.35 -1.26
N THR A 30 -3.24 -19.78 -2.35
CA THR A 30 -4.08 -18.89 -3.17
C THR A 30 -5.48 -18.78 -2.58
N THR A 31 -6.03 -19.88 -2.07
CA THR A 31 -7.39 -19.98 -1.53
C THR A 31 -7.35 -20.56 -0.13
N TYR A 32 -8.41 -20.32 0.62
CA TYR A 32 -8.57 -20.77 1.99
C TYR A 32 -9.83 -21.61 2.11
N ARG A 33 -9.81 -22.61 2.96
CA ARG A 33 -10.94 -23.54 3.12
C ARG A 33 -11.78 -23.13 4.33
N TYR A 34 -13.06 -23.01 4.10
CA TYR A 34 -14.08 -22.83 5.12
C TYR A 34 -15.02 -24.03 5.09
N TYR A 35 -15.61 -24.33 6.23
CA TYR A 35 -16.55 -25.45 6.39
C TYR A 35 -17.98 -24.95 6.50
N ASP A 36 -18.18 -23.65 6.72
CA ASP A 36 -19.47 -23.00 6.85
C ASP A 36 -19.63 -21.92 5.75
N ASN A 37 -20.76 -21.95 5.07
CA ASN A 37 -21.08 -20.95 4.05
C ASN A 37 -21.38 -19.57 4.65
N ASP A 38 -21.92 -19.51 5.85
CA ASP A 38 -22.24 -18.26 6.53
C ASP A 38 -20.96 -17.51 6.91
N GLU A 39 -19.88 -18.24 7.32
CA GLU A 39 -18.57 -17.63 7.53
C GLU A 39 -18.01 -17.00 6.24
N VAL A 40 -18.18 -17.66 5.10
CA VAL A 40 -17.71 -17.13 3.82
C VAL A 40 -18.54 -15.93 3.39
N ALA A 41 -19.87 -15.98 3.56
CA ALA A 41 -20.76 -14.86 3.25
C ALA A 41 -20.37 -13.61 4.04
N ALA A 42 -20.15 -13.75 5.35
CA ALA A 42 -19.71 -12.64 6.21
C ALA A 42 -18.38 -12.02 5.79
N LEU A 43 -17.44 -12.83 5.24
CA LEU A 43 -16.19 -12.30 4.68
C LEU A 43 -16.43 -11.49 3.40
N PHE A 44 -17.30 -11.96 2.50
CA PHE A 44 -17.66 -11.23 1.27
C PHE A 44 -18.43 -9.94 1.56
N ASP A 45 -19.27 -9.95 2.57
CA ASP A 45 -20.05 -8.79 3.01
C ASP A 45 -19.22 -7.82 3.90
N LEU A 46 -17.93 -8.12 4.13
CA LEU A 46 -17.01 -7.35 4.98
C LEU A 46 -17.48 -7.21 6.44
N GLU A 47 -18.33 -8.12 6.89
CA GLU A 47 -18.82 -8.19 8.28
C GLU A 47 -17.83 -8.92 9.20
N SER A 48 -16.93 -9.73 8.62
CA SER A 48 -15.86 -10.42 9.34
C SER A 48 -14.52 -10.20 8.66
N SER A 49 -13.44 -10.36 9.42
CA SER A 49 -12.06 -10.29 8.91
C SER A 49 -11.50 -11.69 8.72
N GLY A 50 -10.79 -11.92 7.60
CA GLY A 50 -10.14 -13.20 7.32
C GLY A 50 -9.65 -13.25 5.88
N SER A 51 -8.86 -14.28 5.57
CA SER A 51 -8.34 -14.49 4.23
C SER A 51 -9.15 -15.57 3.53
N PHE A 52 -9.64 -15.30 2.34
CA PHE A 52 -10.32 -16.28 1.49
C PHE A 52 -9.68 -16.44 0.11
N TYR A 53 -8.99 -15.41 -0.36
CA TYR A 53 -8.27 -15.42 -1.62
C TYR A 53 -7.08 -14.45 -1.58
N SER A 54 -5.86 -14.94 -1.86
CA SER A 54 -4.62 -14.18 -1.65
C SER A 54 -4.45 -12.91 -2.49
N ARG A 55 -5.23 -12.72 -3.57
CA ARG A 55 -5.28 -11.44 -4.29
C ARG A 55 -5.93 -10.33 -3.47
N LEU A 56 -6.84 -10.69 -2.56
CA LEU A 56 -7.60 -9.76 -1.73
C LEU A 56 -6.99 -9.59 -0.34
N GLY A 57 -6.36 -10.64 0.18
CA GLY A 57 -5.67 -10.64 1.46
C GLY A 57 -4.89 -11.93 1.67
N ASN A 58 -3.66 -11.81 2.17
CA ASN A 58 -2.81 -12.93 2.52
C ASN A 58 -2.09 -12.59 3.84
N PRO A 59 -2.13 -13.47 4.85
CA PRO A 59 -1.57 -13.15 6.17
C PRO A 59 -0.12 -12.67 6.15
N THR A 60 0.70 -13.16 5.21
CA THR A 60 2.09 -12.71 5.07
C THR A 60 2.17 -11.27 4.56
N VAL A 61 1.38 -10.95 3.55
CA VAL A 61 1.33 -9.59 2.95
C VAL A 61 0.68 -8.62 3.93
N ASP A 62 -0.44 -9.01 4.53
CA ASP A 62 -1.18 -8.20 5.51
C ASP A 62 -0.28 -7.83 6.70
N ASN A 63 0.55 -8.78 7.16
CA ASN A 63 1.52 -8.52 8.24
C ASN A 63 2.62 -7.53 7.80
N LEU A 64 3.11 -7.61 6.56
CA LEU A 64 4.08 -6.66 6.01
C LEU A 64 3.47 -5.26 5.91
N GLU A 65 2.26 -5.14 5.38
CA GLU A 65 1.52 -3.89 5.26
C GLU A 65 1.30 -3.23 6.63
N ALA A 66 0.82 -4.01 7.61
CA ALA A 66 0.66 -3.53 8.98
C ALA A 66 2.00 -3.10 9.61
N HIS A 67 3.09 -3.80 9.29
CA HIS A 67 4.41 -3.47 9.80
C HIS A 67 4.94 -2.14 9.22
N ILE A 68 4.84 -1.95 7.91
CA ILE A 68 5.25 -0.71 7.25
C ILE A 68 4.39 0.47 7.74
N ALA A 69 3.08 0.31 7.81
CA ALA A 69 2.19 1.32 8.36
C ALA A 69 2.59 1.73 9.79
N LEU A 70 2.94 0.76 10.63
CA LEU A 70 3.41 1.04 12.00
C LEU A 70 4.74 1.81 12.05
N LEU A 71 5.69 1.48 11.17
CA LEU A 71 6.99 2.14 11.12
C LEU A 71 6.88 3.57 10.60
N GLU A 72 6.07 3.80 9.59
CA GLU A 72 5.81 5.11 8.99
C GLU A 72 4.80 5.95 9.79
N GLY A 73 4.15 5.38 10.80
CA GLY A 73 3.10 6.07 11.56
C GLY A 73 1.82 6.31 10.78
N GLY A 74 1.62 5.54 9.69
CA GLY A 74 0.44 5.59 8.84
C GLY A 74 -0.74 4.80 9.41
N THR A 75 -1.92 5.01 8.85
CA THR A 75 -3.15 4.29 9.19
C THR A 75 -3.24 2.92 8.50
N GLY A 76 -2.51 2.76 7.39
CA GLY A 76 -2.47 1.53 6.61
C GLY A 76 -1.37 1.60 5.55
N ALA A 77 -1.08 0.48 4.91
CA ALA A 77 -0.20 0.37 3.76
C ALA A 77 -0.76 -0.66 2.79
N ILE A 78 -0.36 -0.59 1.53
CA ILE A 78 -0.70 -1.56 0.48
C ILE A 78 0.58 -1.97 -0.23
N CYS A 79 0.81 -3.27 -0.34
CA CYS A 79 1.88 -3.83 -1.13
C CYS A 79 1.46 -3.97 -2.60
N THR A 80 2.37 -3.62 -3.49
CA THR A 80 2.17 -3.73 -4.93
C THR A 80 3.30 -4.54 -5.58
N SER A 81 3.11 -4.95 -6.82
CA SER A 81 4.10 -5.76 -7.57
C SER A 81 5.40 -4.99 -7.91
N SER A 82 5.40 -3.67 -7.81
CA SER A 82 6.57 -2.83 -8.08
C SER A 82 6.38 -1.42 -7.55
N GLY A 83 7.48 -0.67 -7.36
CA GLY A 83 7.42 0.75 -7.01
C GLY A 83 6.67 1.60 -8.04
N GLN A 84 6.78 1.25 -9.34
CA GLN A 84 6.00 1.96 -10.38
C GLN A 84 4.50 1.69 -10.27
N ALA A 85 4.10 0.45 -9.91
CA ALA A 85 2.71 0.15 -9.61
C ALA A 85 2.21 0.94 -8.39
N ALA A 86 3.04 1.07 -7.35
CA ALA A 86 2.73 1.90 -6.19
C ALA A 86 2.50 3.37 -6.57
N ASN A 87 3.42 3.95 -7.37
CA ASN A 87 3.28 5.33 -7.85
C ASN A 87 2.00 5.52 -8.68
N LEU A 88 1.71 4.60 -9.61
CA LEU A 88 0.50 4.68 -10.43
C LEU A 88 -0.78 4.62 -9.58
N ILE A 89 -0.88 3.63 -8.69
CA ILE A 89 -2.05 3.45 -7.83
C ILE A 89 -2.23 4.65 -6.90
N CYS A 90 -1.13 5.19 -6.35
CA CYS A 90 -1.17 6.38 -5.52
C CYS A 90 -1.76 7.57 -6.29
N MET A 91 -1.28 7.84 -7.52
CA MET A 91 -1.80 8.94 -8.33
C MET A 91 -3.27 8.75 -8.71
N LEU A 92 -3.67 7.55 -9.13
CA LEU A 92 -5.05 7.25 -9.50
C LEU A 92 -6.03 7.27 -8.31
N ASN A 93 -5.52 7.13 -7.08
CA ASN A 93 -6.34 7.26 -5.88
C ASN A 93 -6.68 8.73 -5.55
N ILE A 94 -5.85 9.69 -5.95
CA ILE A 94 -6.00 11.11 -5.61
C ILE A 94 -6.35 11.99 -6.80
N ALA A 95 -6.17 11.51 -8.04
CA ALA A 95 -6.40 12.25 -9.27
C ALA A 95 -7.23 11.44 -10.28
N LYS A 96 -8.04 12.14 -11.06
CA LYS A 96 -8.90 11.60 -12.12
C LYS A 96 -8.69 12.36 -13.42
N THR A 97 -9.26 11.86 -14.51
CA THR A 97 -9.28 12.55 -15.81
C THR A 97 -9.75 14.01 -15.66
N GLY A 98 -8.95 14.94 -16.18
CA GLY A 98 -9.17 16.38 -16.11
C GLY A 98 -8.46 17.07 -14.95
N ASP A 99 -7.87 16.32 -14.03
CA ASP A 99 -7.08 16.90 -12.94
C ASP A 99 -5.66 17.27 -13.41
N HIS A 100 -5.03 18.16 -12.68
CA HIS A 100 -3.67 18.64 -12.90
C HIS A 100 -2.80 18.34 -11.66
N ILE A 101 -1.58 17.86 -11.90
CA ILE A 101 -0.60 17.53 -10.88
C ILE A 101 0.67 18.35 -11.12
N ILE A 102 1.27 18.86 -10.07
CA ILE A 102 2.61 19.45 -10.09
C ILE A 102 3.60 18.43 -9.52
N SER A 103 4.70 18.20 -10.23
CA SER A 103 5.75 17.27 -9.83
C SER A 103 7.11 17.92 -9.99
N SER A 104 8.07 17.55 -9.11
CA SER A 104 9.46 17.91 -9.34
C SER A 104 9.99 17.27 -10.63
N ASN A 105 10.83 17.99 -11.35
CA ASN A 105 11.56 17.48 -12.51
C ASN A 105 12.72 16.54 -12.12
N SER A 106 13.14 16.55 -10.86
CA SER A 106 14.26 15.76 -10.31
C SER A 106 13.81 14.41 -9.75
N ILE A 107 12.72 13.82 -10.24
CA ILE A 107 12.25 12.51 -9.83
C ILE A 107 12.92 11.38 -10.61
N TYR A 108 12.80 10.16 -10.13
CA TYR A 108 13.27 8.97 -10.82
C TYR A 108 12.72 8.90 -12.26
N SER A 109 13.59 8.61 -13.22
CA SER A 109 13.27 8.65 -14.67
C SER A 109 12.07 7.77 -15.06
N GLY A 110 11.89 6.61 -14.42
CA GLY A 110 10.71 5.76 -14.64
C GLY A 110 9.42 6.43 -14.19
N THR A 111 9.44 7.16 -13.07
CA THR A 111 8.28 7.92 -12.58
C THR A 111 8.05 9.15 -13.44
N PHE A 112 9.10 9.82 -13.91
CA PHE A 112 8.97 10.90 -14.89
C PHE A 112 8.24 10.43 -16.16
N ASN A 113 8.62 9.27 -16.69
CA ASN A 113 7.96 8.69 -17.87
C ASN A 113 6.50 8.26 -17.56
N LEU A 114 6.25 7.69 -16.38
CA LEU A 114 4.89 7.37 -15.92
C LEU A 114 4.00 8.62 -15.94
N PHE A 115 4.51 9.73 -15.42
CA PHE A 115 3.75 10.96 -15.27
C PHE A 115 3.59 11.69 -16.63
N SER A 116 4.67 11.84 -17.39
CA SER A 116 4.65 12.58 -18.65
C SER A 116 3.92 11.87 -19.78
N VAL A 117 3.86 10.53 -19.75
CA VAL A 117 3.28 9.73 -20.84
C VAL A 117 2.03 8.99 -20.39
N THR A 118 2.09 8.22 -19.31
CA THR A 118 0.98 7.33 -18.94
C THR A 118 -0.17 8.09 -18.31
N LEU A 119 0.09 8.97 -17.34
CA LEU A 119 -0.97 9.78 -16.73
C LEU A 119 -1.60 10.73 -17.75
N LYS A 120 -0.79 11.29 -18.65
CA LYS A 120 -1.31 12.13 -19.74
C LYS A 120 -2.26 11.37 -20.67
N LYS A 121 -1.98 10.10 -20.99
CA LYS A 121 -2.91 9.25 -21.77
C LYS A 121 -4.21 8.94 -21.00
N MET A 122 -4.18 9.03 -19.67
CA MET A 122 -5.34 8.87 -18.81
C MET A 122 -6.11 10.20 -18.61
N GLY A 123 -5.64 11.27 -19.26
CA GLY A 123 -6.27 12.59 -19.17
C GLY A 123 -5.94 13.34 -17.88
N ILE A 124 -4.84 13.00 -17.22
CA ILE A 124 -4.30 13.74 -16.08
C ILE A 124 -3.08 14.51 -16.56
N ASP A 125 -3.12 15.82 -16.48
CA ASP A 125 -2.01 16.67 -16.87
C ASP A 125 -0.99 16.77 -15.72
N VAL A 126 0.30 16.74 -16.09
CA VAL A 126 1.38 16.87 -15.11
C VAL A 126 2.34 17.96 -15.57
N GLU A 127 2.55 18.93 -14.72
CA GLU A 127 3.55 19.97 -14.87
C GLU A 127 4.78 19.65 -14.05
N PHE A 128 5.95 19.74 -14.69
CA PHE A 128 7.22 19.49 -14.01
C PHE A 128 7.88 20.82 -13.70
N VAL A 129 8.20 21.01 -12.44
CA VAL A 129 8.81 22.23 -11.91
C VAL A 129 10.14 21.95 -11.27
N ASP A 130 10.99 22.95 -11.15
CA ASP A 130 12.22 22.83 -10.40
C ASP A 130 11.89 22.68 -8.90
N GLN A 131 12.54 21.73 -8.25
CA GLN A 131 12.34 21.48 -6.82
C GLN A 131 12.82 22.63 -5.92
N ASP A 132 13.68 23.51 -6.45
CA ASP A 132 14.25 24.64 -5.72
C ASP A 132 13.41 25.93 -5.89
N LEU A 133 12.28 25.87 -6.62
CA LEU A 133 11.35 27.00 -6.73
C LEU A 133 10.71 27.33 -5.38
N GLU A 134 10.65 28.61 -5.08
CA GLU A 134 9.92 29.11 -3.91
C GLU A 134 8.41 28.89 -4.07
N PHE A 135 7.71 28.64 -2.96
CA PHE A 135 6.27 28.33 -2.97
C PHE A 135 5.43 29.41 -3.66
N GLU A 136 5.86 30.67 -3.59
CA GLU A 136 5.17 31.80 -4.25
C GLU A 136 5.28 31.75 -5.78
N GLU A 137 6.29 31.09 -6.32
CA GLU A 137 6.47 30.92 -7.78
C GLU A 137 5.65 29.76 -8.35
N LEU A 138 5.07 28.91 -7.46
CA LEU A 138 4.20 27.79 -7.83
C LEU A 138 2.71 28.16 -7.90
N LYS A 139 2.35 29.40 -7.62
CA LYS A 139 0.98 29.94 -7.70
C LYS A 139 0.67 30.47 -9.08
#